data_f831a8f7e2177c8d99dd02ea3538eb95
#
_entry.id   f831a8f7e2177c8d99dd02ea3538eb95
#
_cell.length_a   1.000
_cell.length_b   1.000
_cell.length_c   1.000
_cell.angle_alpha   90.00
_cell.angle_beta   90.00
_cell.angle_gamma   90.00
#
_symmetry.space_group_name_H-M   'P 1'
#
loop_
_entity.id
_entity.type
_entity.pdbx_description
1 polymer ?
#
loop_
_entity_poly.entity_id
_entity_poly.type
_entity_poly.pdbx_seq_one_letter_code
_entity_poly.pdbx_strand_id
1 'polypeptide(L)'
;MSSTRRWVLAHALTLQLGAYIIRPSSAYQALELGVSPGLVGLVAASFAVIPLLLAVPVGRWNDARHPFQNLLPGALLMALGGMGLLWWTSSLTVLLLWNAVIGMGHLMSVLGEQTLVARSGSSALDSAFGTYTFAGSLGQAAGPLVLAVVGGSAVLPDSTALVRCYLGAVVLMTLFTMPLISAPHRRDPAEPILSWRGSFRLSSPDRRRMTGALLVSMLVLAAVDLIQVYLPALGVERQLPSSLVGILLALRAAATMASRLGLARMTARLGRNRLVVLSALVAAGAVAVLALPVPILILGAALVVGGFALGIGQPLSMSVVTLTAPRGATATWLGLRLTANRLGQSAIPAVVAAVASVTGVGGVFLTTSAGLLATAGTAHFLLQGD
;
A
#
# COMPACT_ATOMS: atom_id res chain seq x y z
N MET A 1 -11.04 -19.73 16.24
CA MET A 1 -11.07 -18.33 15.76
C MET A 1 -12.47 -17.77 15.99
N SER A 2 -12.61 -16.56 16.58
CA SER A 2 -13.92 -15.92 16.72
C SER A 2 -14.53 -15.65 15.33
N SER A 3 -15.86 -15.66 15.23
CA SER A 3 -16.57 -15.36 13.99
C SER A 3 -16.14 -14.02 13.40
N THR A 4 -16.03 -12.99 14.22
CA THR A 4 -15.56 -11.63 13.84
C THR A 4 -14.20 -11.67 13.16
N ARG A 5 -13.22 -12.43 13.68
CA ARG A 5 -11.88 -12.51 13.08
C ARG A 5 -11.90 -13.07 11.66
N ARG A 6 -12.72 -14.09 11.38
CA ARG A 6 -12.82 -14.66 10.02
C ARG A 6 -13.34 -13.62 9.03
N TRP A 7 -14.36 -12.85 9.42
CA TRP A 7 -14.96 -11.83 8.56
C TRP A 7 -14.03 -10.66 8.32
N VAL A 8 -13.27 -10.21 9.33
CA VAL A 8 -12.23 -9.17 9.14
C VAL A 8 -11.16 -9.64 8.18
N LEU A 9 -10.71 -10.90 8.25
CA LEU A 9 -9.70 -11.45 7.33
C LEU A 9 -10.24 -11.57 5.91
N ALA A 10 -11.49 -12.01 5.73
CA ALA A 10 -12.14 -12.07 4.42
C ALA A 10 -12.33 -10.67 3.82
N HIS A 11 -12.74 -9.71 4.64
CA HIS A 11 -12.86 -8.31 4.25
C HIS A 11 -11.49 -7.74 3.83
N ALA A 12 -10.43 -7.95 4.60
CA ALA A 12 -9.08 -7.49 4.31
C ALA A 12 -8.51 -8.09 3.01
N LEU A 13 -8.76 -9.38 2.78
CA LEU A 13 -8.38 -10.04 1.53
C LEU A 13 -9.06 -9.37 0.34
N THR A 14 -10.39 -9.22 0.38
CA THR A 14 -11.16 -8.65 -0.73
C THR A 14 -10.90 -7.15 -0.93
N LEU A 15 -10.66 -6.40 0.15
CA LEU A 15 -10.24 -5.01 0.09
C LEU A 15 -8.92 -4.86 -0.68
N GLN A 16 -7.93 -5.68 -0.32
CA GLN A 16 -6.62 -5.64 -0.98
C GLN A 16 -6.68 -6.20 -2.40
N LEU A 17 -7.51 -7.21 -2.65
CA LEU A 17 -7.79 -7.70 -4.00
C LEU A 17 -8.31 -6.56 -4.88
N GLY A 18 -9.36 -5.84 -4.44
CA GLY A 18 -9.91 -4.70 -5.17
C GLY A 18 -8.87 -3.60 -5.39
N ALA A 19 -8.12 -3.20 -4.34
CA ALA A 19 -7.09 -2.17 -4.46
C ALA A 19 -5.99 -2.53 -5.47
N TYR A 20 -5.62 -3.81 -5.56
CA TYR A 20 -4.57 -4.27 -6.48
C TYR A 20 -5.09 -4.62 -7.89
N ILE A 21 -6.39 -4.70 -8.09
CA ILE A 21 -7.02 -4.67 -9.41
C ILE A 21 -7.11 -3.23 -9.92
N ILE A 22 -7.66 -2.32 -9.10
CA ILE A 22 -8.02 -0.98 -9.60
C ILE A 22 -6.81 -0.10 -9.91
N ARG A 23 -5.68 -0.25 -9.21
CA ARG A 23 -4.48 0.57 -9.43
C ARG A 23 -3.90 0.43 -10.84
N PRO A 24 -3.59 -0.80 -11.35
CA PRO A 24 -3.16 -0.96 -12.72
C PRO A 24 -4.28 -0.65 -13.71
N SER A 25 -5.55 -0.94 -13.37
CA SER A 25 -6.69 -0.63 -14.25
C SER A 25 -6.84 0.87 -14.48
N SER A 26 -6.73 1.70 -13.43
CA SER A 26 -6.75 3.16 -13.57
C SER A 26 -5.56 3.70 -14.36
N ALA A 27 -4.39 3.04 -14.27
CA ALA A 27 -3.23 3.39 -15.09
C ALA A 27 -3.51 3.11 -16.58
N TYR A 28 -4.05 1.95 -16.92
CA TYR A 28 -4.43 1.63 -18.29
C TYR A 28 -5.54 2.56 -18.80
N GLN A 29 -6.55 2.86 -17.99
CA GLN A 29 -7.62 3.79 -18.35
C GLN A 29 -7.07 5.20 -18.66
N ALA A 30 -6.06 5.68 -17.90
CA ALA A 30 -5.37 6.93 -18.23
C ALA A 30 -4.67 6.85 -19.58
N LEU A 31 -4.01 5.73 -19.89
CA LEU A 31 -3.35 5.51 -21.18
C LEU A 31 -4.35 5.41 -22.34
N GLU A 32 -5.51 4.78 -22.16
CA GLU A 32 -6.61 4.76 -23.12
C GLU A 32 -7.16 6.16 -23.41
N LEU A 33 -7.17 7.06 -22.41
CA LEU A 33 -7.51 8.48 -22.56
C LEU A 33 -6.42 9.30 -23.28
N GLY A 34 -5.33 8.69 -23.73
CA GLY A 34 -4.22 9.35 -24.41
C GLY A 34 -3.26 10.10 -23.48
N VAL A 35 -3.33 9.83 -22.16
CA VAL A 35 -2.38 10.42 -21.21
C VAL A 35 -0.99 9.84 -21.46
N SER A 36 0.03 10.70 -21.51
CA SER A 36 1.41 10.24 -21.69
C SER A 36 1.83 9.31 -20.54
N PRO A 37 2.58 8.23 -20.82
CA PRO A 37 3.02 7.27 -19.79
C PRO A 37 3.72 7.92 -18.58
N GLY A 38 4.46 9.00 -18.81
CA GLY A 38 5.13 9.77 -17.76
C GLY A 38 4.16 10.36 -16.72
N LEU A 39 2.95 10.76 -17.12
CA LEU A 39 1.97 11.42 -16.25
C LEU A 39 1.07 10.42 -15.48
N VAL A 40 1.18 9.13 -15.73
CA VAL A 40 0.38 8.10 -15.05
C VAL A 40 0.57 8.11 -13.51
N GLY A 41 1.69 8.65 -13.03
CA GLY A 41 1.92 8.86 -11.59
C GLY A 41 0.88 9.75 -10.89
N LEU A 42 0.19 10.62 -11.64
CA LEU A 42 -0.92 11.41 -11.09
C LEU A 42 -2.08 10.52 -10.61
N VAL A 43 -2.27 9.37 -11.25
CA VAL A 43 -3.27 8.37 -10.84
C VAL A 43 -2.92 7.81 -9.46
N ALA A 44 -1.65 7.45 -9.22
CA ALA A 44 -1.20 6.99 -7.90
C ALA A 44 -1.33 8.09 -6.84
N ALA A 45 -0.96 9.33 -7.18
CA ALA A 45 -1.07 10.47 -6.28
C ALA A 45 -2.53 10.75 -5.89
N SER A 46 -3.47 10.72 -6.83
CA SER A 46 -4.88 11.00 -6.58
C SER A 46 -5.51 10.03 -5.59
N PHE A 47 -5.13 8.75 -5.64
CA PHE A 47 -5.59 7.74 -4.69
C PHE A 47 -5.21 8.05 -3.23
N ALA A 48 -4.13 8.79 -3.00
CA ALA A 48 -3.59 9.07 -1.68
C ALA A 48 -3.96 10.47 -1.14
N VAL A 49 -4.37 11.40 -1.99
CA VAL A 49 -4.55 12.82 -1.65
C VAL A 49 -5.65 13.05 -0.60
N ILE A 50 -6.86 12.52 -0.81
CA ILE A 50 -7.96 12.66 0.17
C ILE A 50 -7.63 11.91 1.47
N PRO A 51 -7.16 10.64 1.43
CA PRO A 51 -6.66 9.96 2.61
C PRO A 51 -5.61 10.72 3.41
N LEU A 52 -4.68 11.39 2.75
CA LEU A 52 -3.66 12.19 3.43
C LEU A 52 -4.26 13.28 4.33
N LEU A 53 -5.27 13.98 3.83
CA LEU A 53 -5.93 15.09 4.55
C LEU A 53 -6.87 14.59 5.64
N LEU A 54 -7.55 13.47 5.42
CA LEU A 54 -8.63 12.98 6.27
C LEU A 54 -8.26 11.80 7.17
N ALA A 55 -7.04 11.25 7.08
CA ALA A 55 -6.65 10.08 7.87
C ALA A 55 -6.78 10.30 9.38
N VAL A 56 -6.34 11.46 9.89
CA VAL A 56 -6.43 11.79 11.32
C VAL A 56 -7.88 12.03 11.76
N PRO A 57 -8.69 12.86 11.08
CA PRO A 57 -10.13 13.01 11.39
C PRO A 57 -10.88 11.66 11.40
N VAL A 58 -10.68 10.82 10.37
CA VAL A 58 -11.34 9.51 10.27
C VAL A 58 -10.86 8.56 11.36
N GLY A 59 -9.55 8.57 11.70
CA GLY A 59 -9.02 7.80 12.82
C GLY A 59 -9.67 8.17 14.15
N ARG A 60 -9.79 9.47 14.44
CA ARG A 60 -10.47 9.97 15.64
C ARG A 60 -11.95 9.61 15.66
N TRP A 61 -12.62 9.69 14.51
CA TRP A 61 -13.99 9.23 14.37
C TRP A 61 -14.12 7.75 14.72
N ASN A 62 -13.18 6.92 14.24
CA ASN A 62 -13.17 5.48 14.47
C ASN A 62 -12.89 5.12 15.94
N ASP A 63 -12.07 5.90 16.66
CA ASP A 63 -11.80 5.70 18.08
C ASP A 63 -13.06 5.95 18.94
N ALA A 64 -13.91 6.89 18.53
CA ALA A 64 -15.11 7.28 19.25
C ALA A 64 -16.34 6.41 18.96
N ARG A 65 -16.32 5.60 17.90
CA ARG A 65 -17.50 4.92 17.36
C ARG A 65 -17.26 3.44 17.06
N HIS A 66 -18.34 2.75 16.65
CA HIS A 66 -18.23 1.35 16.24
C HIS A 66 -17.48 1.28 14.87
N PRO A 67 -16.48 0.40 14.71
CA PRO A 67 -15.68 0.30 13.48
C PRO A 67 -16.48 0.04 12.20
N PHE A 68 -17.65 -0.59 12.30
CA PHE A 68 -18.59 -0.75 11.18
C PHE A 68 -18.99 0.57 10.53
N GLN A 69 -19.05 1.66 11.31
CA GLN A 69 -19.36 3.01 10.80
C GLN A 69 -18.27 3.58 9.88
N ASN A 70 -17.11 2.94 9.80
CA ASN A 70 -16.10 3.21 8.78
C ASN A 70 -16.10 2.18 7.66
N LEU A 71 -16.34 0.90 7.96
CA LEU A 71 -16.31 -0.16 6.96
C LEU A 71 -17.39 0.00 5.90
N LEU A 72 -18.63 0.26 6.29
CA LEU A 72 -19.73 0.40 5.33
C LEU A 72 -19.58 1.65 4.44
N PRO A 73 -19.37 2.87 4.97
CA PRO A 73 -19.09 4.02 4.10
C PRO A 73 -17.84 3.83 3.25
N GLY A 74 -16.81 3.15 3.75
CA GLY A 74 -15.63 2.78 2.99
C GLY A 74 -15.97 1.94 1.76
N ALA A 75 -16.77 0.88 1.96
CA ALA A 75 -17.24 0.02 0.86
C ALA A 75 -18.10 0.78 -0.15
N LEU A 76 -19.02 1.65 0.33
CA LEU A 76 -19.88 2.46 -0.53
C LEU A 76 -19.08 3.47 -1.37
N LEU A 77 -18.08 4.13 -0.79
CA LEU A 77 -17.19 5.03 -1.53
C LEU A 77 -16.38 4.27 -2.59
N MET A 78 -15.88 3.08 -2.26
CA MET A 78 -15.17 2.25 -3.25
C MET A 78 -16.08 1.81 -4.39
N ALA A 79 -17.33 1.42 -4.08
CA ALA A 79 -18.33 1.10 -5.10
C ALA A 79 -18.67 2.32 -5.97
N LEU A 80 -18.94 3.47 -5.36
CA LEU A 80 -19.25 4.71 -6.05
C LEU A 80 -18.10 5.13 -6.99
N GLY A 81 -16.86 5.11 -6.50
CA GLY A 81 -15.69 5.44 -7.30
C GLY A 81 -15.49 4.47 -8.47
N GLY A 82 -15.72 3.15 -8.26
CA GLY A 82 -15.67 2.15 -9.33
C GLY A 82 -16.76 2.33 -10.38
N MET A 83 -17.99 2.65 -9.96
CA MET A 83 -19.08 3.00 -10.88
C MET A 83 -18.76 4.27 -11.65
N GLY A 84 -18.16 5.28 -10.99
CA GLY A 84 -17.69 6.50 -11.61
C GLY A 84 -16.65 6.24 -12.70
N LEU A 85 -15.67 5.37 -12.42
CA LEU A 85 -14.68 4.96 -13.41
C LEU A 85 -15.32 4.19 -14.59
N LEU A 86 -16.37 3.42 -14.34
CA LEU A 86 -17.01 2.61 -15.35
C LEU A 86 -17.86 3.44 -16.33
N TRP A 87 -18.61 4.43 -15.83
CA TRP A 87 -19.65 5.09 -16.62
C TRP A 87 -19.40 6.57 -16.91
N TRP A 88 -18.57 7.25 -16.13
CA TRP A 88 -18.44 8.72 -16.21
C TRP A 88 -17.00 9.21 -16.39
N THR A 89 -16.07 8.34 -16.79
CA THR A 89 -14.69 8.75 -17.02
C THR A 89 -14.50 9.24 -18.45
N SER A 90 -14.53 10.56 -18.63
CA SER A 90 -14.37 11.22 -19.94
C SER A 90 -13.05 11.99 -20.08
N SER A 91 -12.29 12.15 -18.99
CA SER A 91 -11.03 12.90 -18.96
C SER A 91 -10.14 12.45 -17.80
N LEU A 92 -8.84 12.81 -17.87
CA LEU A 92 -7.90 12.54 -16.78
C LEU A 92 -8.40 13.14 -15.46
N THR A 93 -8.90 14.38 -15.45
CA THR A 93 -9.40 15.02 -14.21
C THR A 93 -10.51 14.21 -13.56
N VAL A 94 -11.47 13.73 -14.34
CA VAL A 94 -12.59 12.92 -13.83
C VAL A 94 -12.09 11.57 -13.33
N LEU A 95 -11.13 10.94 -14.03
CA LEU A 95 -10.45 9.72 -13.57
C LEU A 95 -9.77 9.94 -12.22
N LEU A 96 -8.99 11.02 -12.07
CA LEU A 96 -8.32 11.34 -10.81
C LEU A 96 -9.29 11.57 -9.65
N LEU A 97 -10.44 12.22 -9.90
CA LEU A 97 -11.48 12.43 -8.89
C LEU A 97 -12.08 11.11 -8.42
N TRP A 98 -12.47 10.21 -9.32
CA TRP A 98 -13.01 8.89 -8.94
C TRP A 98 -11.98 8.04 -8.22
N ASN A 99 -10.72 8.08 -8.67
CA ASN A 99 -9.63 7.37 -8.02
C ASN A 99 -9.36 7.90 -6.59
N ALA A 100 -9.51 9.21 -6.36
CA ALA A 100 -9.42 9.81 -5.03
C ALA A 100 -10.58 9.36 -4.11
N VAL A 101 -11.80 9.23 -4.65
CA VAL A 101 -12.96 8.68 -3.92
C VAL A 101 -12.70 7.23 -3.51
N ILE A 102 -12.17 6.39 -4.42
CA ILE A 102 -11.76 5.01 -4.10
C ILE A 102 -10.70 5.00 -3.01
N GLY A 103 -9.71 5.88 -3.09
CA GLY A 103 -8.66 6.00 -2.08
C GLY A 103 -9.20 6.33 -0.69
N MET A 104 -10.20 7.21 -0.60
CA MET A 104 -10.88 7.53 0.66
C MET A 104 -11.63 6.32 1.22
N GLY A 105 -12.39 5.61 0.37
CA GLY A 105 -13.08 4.38 0.77
C GLY A 105 -12.11 3.32 1.29
N HIS A 106 -10.98 3.14 0.61
CA HIS A 106 -9.92 2.23 1.03
C HIS A 106 -9.34 2.61 2.41
N LEU A 107 -9.07 3.91 2.67
CA LEU A 107 -8.59 4.37 3.97
C LEU A 107 -9.58 4.03 5.09
N MET A 108 -10.88 4.35 4.90
CA MET A 108 -11.91 4.07 5.90
C MET A 108 -12.01 2.58 6.21
N SER A 109 -11.96 1.73 5.19
CA SER A 109 -11.98 0.29 5.33
C SER A 109 -10.76 -0.23 6.10
N VAL A 110 -9.56 0.18 5.75
CA VAL A 110 -8.31 -0.21 6.46
C VAL A 110 -8.35 0.21 7.93
N LEU A 111 -8.77 1.43 8.24
CA LEU A 111 -8.87 1.91 9.62
C LEU A 111 -9.91 1.13 10.42
N GLY A 112 -11.06 0.81 9.81
CA GLY A 112 -12.08 -0.04 10.42
C GLY A 112 -11.56 -1.44 10.76
N GLU A 113 -10.92 -2.10 9.80
CA GLU A 113 -10.29 -3.42 9.98
C GLU A 113 -9.25 -3.43 11.10
N GLN A 114 -8.29 -2.49 11.04
CA GLN A 114 -7.21 -2.40 12.03
C GLN A 114 -7.75 -2.15 13.43
N THR A 115 -8.81 -1.35 13.56
CA THR A 115 -9.47 -1.11 14.85
C THR A 115 -10.15 -2.39 15.38
N LEU A 116 -10.82 -3.17 14.51
CA LEU A 116 -11.43 -4.45 14.90
C LEU A 116 -10.36 -5.46 15.33
N VAL A 117 -9.23 -5.51 14.63
CA VAL A 117 -8.10 -6.38 14.99
C VAL A 117 -7.49 -5.93 16.32
N ALA A 118 -7.25 -4.64 16.54
CA ALA A 118 -6.69 -4.11 17.77
C ALA A 118 -7.59 -4.38 18.99
N ARG A 119 -8.92 -4.33 18.81
CA ARG A 119 -9.91 -4.55 19.88
C ARG A 119 -10.25 -6.03 20.14
N SER A 120 -9.70 -6.96 19.35
CA SER A 120 -10.04 -8.39 19.48
C SER A 120 -9.38 -9.13 20.65
N GLY A 121 -8.57 -8.46 21.48
CA GLY A 121 -7.97 -9.01 22.71
C GLY A 121 -6.44 -8.96 22.73
N SER A 122 -5.88 -8.58 23.87
CA SER A 122 -4.49 -8.16 24.03
C SER A 122 -3.42 -9.25 24.06
N SER A 123 -3.76 -10.50 24.34
CA SER A 123 -2.76 -11.56 24.56
C SER A 123 -2.10 -12.11 23.29
N ALA A 124 -2.52 -11.70 22.11
CA ALA A 124 -2.01 -12.19 20.82
C ALA A 124 -2.07 -11.14 19.69
N LEU A 125 -1.91 -9.85 20.00
CA LEU A 125 -1.98 -8.75 19.00
C LEU A 125 -1.04 -8.96 17.81
N ASP A 126 0.22 -9.36 18.07
CA ASP A 126 1.20 -9.62 17.02
C ASP A 126 0.74 -10.73 16.08
N SER A 127 0.18 -11.82 16.64
CA SER A 127 -0.40 -12.91 15.84
C SER A 127 -1.66 -12.49 15.10
N ALA A 128 -2.49 -11.63 15.70
CA ALA A 128 -3.71 -11.12 15.08
C ALA A 128 -3.39 -10.21 13.89
N PHE A 129 -2.47 -9.25 14.09
CA PHE A 129 -1.98 -8.39 13.01
C PHE A 129 -1.17 -9.16 11.96
N GLY A 130 -0.39 -10.15 12.36
CA GLY A 130 0.33 -11.03 11.43
C GLY A 130 -0.65 -11.77 10.50
N THR A 131 -1.72 -12.35 11.05
CA THR A 131 -2.74 -13.05 10.25
C THR A 131 -3.54 -12.06 9.37
N TYR A 132 -3.84 -10.87 9.88
CA TYR A 132 -4.50 -9.80 9.13
C TYR A 132 -3.65 -9.35 7.94
N THR A 133 -2.39 -9.06 8.15
CA THR A 133 -1.48 -8.64 7.07
C THR A 133 -1.21 -9.75 6.07
N PHE A 134 -1.21 -11.01 6.50
CA PHE A 134 -1.12 -12.17 5.60
C PHE A 134 -2.35 -12.26 4.69
N ALA A 135 -3.58 -12.14 5.24
CA ALA A 135 -4.80 -12.12 4.45
C ALA A 135 -4.80 -10.98 3.41
N GLY A 136 -4.38 -9.78 3.82
CA GLY A 136 -4.19 -8.66 2.89
C GLY A 136 -3.16 -8.98 1.80
N SER A 137 -2.05 -9.66 2.13
CA SER A 137 -1.02 -10.03 1.16
C SER A 137 -1.52 -11.03 0.11
N LEU A 138 -2.42 -11.95 0.48
CA LEU A 138 -3.09 -12.83 -0.47
C LEU A 138 -3.91 -12.03 -1.49
N GLY A 139 -4.69 -11.05 -1.04
CA GLY A 139 -5.42 -10.15 -1.92
C GLY A 139 -4.49 -9.35 -2.84
N GLN A 140 -3.37 -8.84 -2.29
CA GLN A 140 -2.35 -8.13 -3.06
C GLN A 140 -1.70 -9.00 -4.15
N ALA A 141 -1.50 -10.29 -3.90
CA ALA A 141 -0.95 -11.21 -4.89
C ALA A 141 -2.01 -11.64 -5.92
N ALA A 142 -3.26 -11.82 -5.49
CA ALA A 142 -4.35 -12.24 -6.36
C ALA A 142 -4.84 -11.11 -7.32
N GLY A 143 -4.78 -9.84 -6.89
CA GLY A 143 -5.24 -8.72 -7.71
C GLY A 143 -4.61 -8.66 -9.11
N PRO A 144 -3.27 -8.66 -9.24
CA PRO A 144 -2.60 -8.64 -10.53
C PRO A 144 -2.86 -9.89 -11.39
N LEU A 145 -3.23 -11.04 -10.80
CA LEU A 145 -3.63 -12.21 -11.57
C LEU A 145 -4.94 -11.98 -12.35
N VAL A 146 -5.83 -11.13 -11.81
CA VAL A 146 -7.02 -10.70 -12.55
C VAL A 146 -6.60 -9.95 -13.82
N LEU A 147 -5.62 -9.05 -13.75
CA LEU A 147 -5.07 -8.40 -14.94
C LEU A 147 -4.44 -9.40 -15.89
N ALA A 148 -3.72 -10.41 -15.38
CA ALA A 148 -3.11 -11.45 -16.22
C ALA A 148 -4.15 -12.26 -17.00
N VAL A 149 -5.30 -12.57 -16.39
CA VAL A 149 -6.37 -13.36 -17.02
C VAL A 149 -7.22 -12.49 -17.95
N VAL A 150 -7.63 -11.31 -17.49
CA VAL A 150 -8.59 -10.45 -18.20
C VAL A 150 -7.90 -9.60 -19.28
N GLY A 151 -6.65 -9.21 -19.04
CA GLY A 151 -5.88 -8.35 -19.94
C GLY A 151 -5.55 -8.99 -21.29
N GLY A 152 -5.43 -10.31 -21.35
CA GLY A 152 -5.18 -11.05 -22.60
C GLY A 152 -3.84 -10.68 -23.26
N SER A 153 -3.79 -10.79 -24.59
CA SER A 153 -2.62 -10.48 -25.40
C SER A 153 -2.52 -9.01 -25.83
N ALA A 154 -3.53 -8.19 -25.55
CA ALA A 154 -3.51 -6.77 -25.89
C ALA A 154 -2.52 -5.99 -25.04
N VAL A 155 -1.86 -5.01 -25.64
CA VAL A 155 -0.97 -4.06 -24.94
C VAL A 155 -1.78 -3.14 -24.05
N LEU A 156 -2.90 -2.63 -24.55
CA LEU A 156 -3.93 -1.93 -23.80
C LEU A 156 -5.10 -2.87 -23.59
N PRO A 157 -5.32 -3.37 -22.35
CA PRO A 157 -6.46 -4.24 -22.04
C PRO A 157 -7.76 -3.43 -22.02
N ASP A 158 -8.89 -4.12 -22.12
CA ASP A 158 -10.19 -3.50 -21.82
C ASP A 158 -10.23 -3.10 -20.33
N SER A 159 -9.96 -1.81 -20.06
CA SER A 159 -10.00 -1.27 -18.70
C SER A 159 -11.38 -1.38 -18.06
N THR A 160 -12.46 -1.37 -18.89
CA THR A 160 -13.84 -1.56 -18.45
C THR A 160 -14.05 -2.94 -17.83
N ALA A 161 -13.51 -4.00 -18.44
CA ALA A 161 -13.57 -5.35 -17.89
C ALA A 161 -12.83 -5.46 -16.55
N LEU A 162 -11.68 -4.82 -16.43
CA LEU A 162 -10.90 -4.77 -15.19
C LEU A 162 -11.64 -4.01 -14.06
N VAL A 163 -12.30 -2.89 -14.39
CA VAL A 163 -13.12 -2.14 -13.42
C VAL A 163 -14.34 -2.96 -12.98
N ARG A 164 -14.96 -3.76 -13.87
CA ARG A 164 -16.02 -4.69 -13.48
C ARG A 164 -15.52 -5.76 -12.50
N CYS A 165 -14.34 -6.34 -12.73
CA CYS A 165 -13.71 -7.27 -11.78
C CYS A 165 -13.44 -6.61 -10.42
N TYR A 166 -12.97 -5.36 -10.41
CA TYR A 166 -12.84 -4.57 -9.20
C TYR A 166 -14.15 -4.40 -8.46
N LEU A 167 -15.25 -4.04 -9.16
CA LEU A 167 -16.58 -3.90 -8.56
C LEU A 167 -17.06 -5.23 -7.98
N GLY A 168 -16.79 -6.37 -8.64
CA GLY A 168 -17.04 -7.71 -8.09
C GLY A 168 -16.32 -7.93 -6.75
N ALA A 169 -15.05 -7.55 -6.64
CA ALA A 169 -14.29 -7.62 -5.39
C ALA A 169 -14.89 -6.69 -4.30
N VAL A 170 -15.35 -5.49 -4.67
CA VAL A 170 -16.01 -4.55 -3.76
C VAL A 170 -17.36 -5.09 -3.27
N VAL A 171 -18.14 -5.75 -4.13
CA VAL A 171 -19.38 -6.42 -3.73
C VAL A 171 -19.10 -7.50 -2.69
N LEU A 172 -18.12 -8.38 -2.93
CA LEU A 172 -17.71 -9.41 -1.96
C LEU A 172 -17.25 -8.78 -0.65
N MET A 173 -16.45 -7.71 -0.71
CA MET A 173 -16.01 -6.96 0.47
C MET A 173 -17.21 -6.42 1.26
N THR A 174 -18.20 -5.84 0.57
CA THR A 174 -19.42 -5.31 1.18
C THR A 174 -20.23 -6.42 1.85
N LEU A 175 -20.35 -7.60 1.23
CA LEU A 175 -21.00 -8.75 1.85
C LEU A 175 -20.27 -9.20 3.13
N PHE A 176 -18.93 -9.18 3.14
CA PHE A 176 -18.15 -9.50 4.35
C PHE A 176 -18.16 -8.39 5.40
N THR A 177 -18.62 -7.19 5.06
CA THR A 177 -18.85 -6.10 6.03
C THR A 177 -20.11 -6.36 6.88
N MET A 178 -21.15 -6.98 6.32
CA MET A 178 -22.44 -7.17 7.00
C MET A 178 -22.34 -7.94 8.34
N PRO A 179 -21.63 -9.09 8.41
CA PRO A 179 -21.48 -9.79 9.69
C PRO A 179 -20.71 -9.03 10.77
N LEU A 180 -19.99 -7.96 10.38
CA LEU A 180 -19.20 -7.13 11.31
C LEU A 180 -20.05 -6.09 12.06
N ILE A 181 -21.32 -5.91 11.68
CA ILE A 181 -22.28 -5.06 12.42
C ILE A 181 -22.36 -5.45 13.88
N SER A 182 -22.39 -6.78 14.14
CA SER A 182 -22.50 -7.34 15.49
C SER A 182 -21.15 -7.56 16.18
N ALA A 183 -20.05 -7.04 15.62
CA ALA A 183 -18.74 -7.16 16.24
C ALA A 183 -18.70 -6.44 17.61
N PRO A 184 -18.09 -7.05 18.64
CA PRO A 184 -18.07 -6.43 19.96
C PRO A 184 -17.32 -5.10 19.94
N HIS A 185 -18.00 -4.07 20.46
CA HIS A 185 -17.42 -2.73 20.65
C HIS A 185 -16.78 -2.64 22.03
N ARG A 186 -15.63 -3.30 22.21
CA ARG A 186 -14.86 -3.17 23.46
C ARG A 186 -13.87 -2.01 23.31
N ARG A 187 -14.15 -0.93 24.04
CA ARG A 187 -13.14 0.07 24.38
C ARG A 187 -12.51 -0.41 25.69
N ASP A 188 -11.20 -0.49 25.74
CA ASP A 188 -10.50 -0.76 27.01
C ASP A 188 -10.49 0.56 27.83
N PRO A 189 -11.16 0.61 28.99
CA PRO A 189 -11.20 1.82 29.82
C PRO A 189 -9.85 2.15 30.47
N ALA A 190 -8.89 1.23 30.42
CA ALA A 190 -7.65 1.30 31.22
C ALA A 190 -6.46 1.92 30.49
N GLU A 191 -6.54 2.25 29.18
CA GLU A 191 -5.44 2.96 28.53
C GLU A 191 -5.51 4.48 28.82
N PRO A 192 -4.47 5.06 29.45
CA PRO A 192 -4.44 6.49 29.71
C PRO A 192 -4.43 7.25 28.38
N ILE A 193 -5.44 8.10 28.18
CA ILE A 193 -5.46 9.01 27.04
C ILE A 193 -4.40 10.09 27.31
N LEU A 194 -3.23 9.93 26.70
CA LEU A 194 -2.20 10.95 26.76
C LEU A 194 -2.70 12.23 26.08
N SER A 195 -2.34 13.39 26.65
CA SER A 195 -2.56 14.66 25.98
C SER A 195 -1.83 14.66 24.64
N TRP A 196 -2.34 15.38 23.64
CA TRP A 196 -1.71 15.50 22.31
C TRP A 196 -0.22 15.81 22.41
N ARG A 197 0.16 16.79 23.24
CA ARG A 197 1.56 17.17 23.48
C ARG A 197 2.37 16.09 24.18
N GLY A 198 1.77 15.34 25.11
CA GLY A 198 2.43 14.22 25.80
C GLY A 198 2.76 13.06 24.88
N SER A 199 1.87 12.75 23.91
CA SER A 199 2.07 11.67 22.95
C SER A 199 3.29 11.85 22.04
N PHE A 200 3.74 13.11 21.82
CA PHE A 200 4.88 13.42 20.95
C PHE A 200 6.18 13.74 21.70
N ARG A 201 6.20 13.57 23.02
CA ARG A 201 7.44 13.72 23.79
C ARG A 201 8.32 12.47 23.65
N LEU A 202 9.39 12.61 22.87
CA LEU A 202 10.40 11.58 22.66
C LEU A 202 11.77 12.10 23.08
N SER A 203 12.62 11.21 23.60
CA SER A 203 14.04 11.46 23.75
C SER A 203 14.70 11.74 22.39
N SER A 204 15.87 12.39 22.36
CA SER A 204 16.56 12.66 21.10
C SER A 204 16.88 11.38 20.30
N PRO A 205 17.39 10.28 20.90
CA PRO A 205 17.60 9.02 20.17
C PRO A 205 16.29 8.41 19.67
N ASP A 206 15.23 8.39 20.49
CA ASP A 206 13.95 7.83 20.09
C ASP A 206 13.30 8.62 18.94
N ARG A 207 13.42 9.94 18.96
CA ARG A 207 12.97 10.81 17.87
C ARG A 207 13.68 10.46 16.56
N ARG A 208 14.98 10.23 16.63
CA ARG A 208 15.81 9.86 15.49
C ARG A 208 15.38 8.51 14.90
N ARG A 209 15.21 7.48 15.74
CA ARG A 209 14.70 6.15 15.35
C ARG A 209 13.30 6.24 14.75
N MET A 210 12.41 7.00 15.39
CA MET A 210 11.05 7.20 14.91
C MET A 210 11.02 7.85 13.53
N THR A 211 11.77 8.94 13.33
CA THR A 211 11.89 9.61 12.02
C THR A 211 12.41 8.66 10.96
N GLY A 212 13.46 7.87 11.26
CA GLY A 212 13.98 6.86 10.34
C GLY A 212 12.94 5.83 9.95
N ALA A 213 12.19 5.31 10.93
CA ALA A 213 11.13 4.33 10.67
C ALA A 213 9.99 4.89 9.81
N LEU A 214 9.59 6.14 10.05
CA LEU A 214 8.56 6.83 9.25
C LEU A 214 9.03 7.04 7.80
N LEU A 215 10.26 7.51 7.59
CA LEU A 215 10.84 7.73 6.27
C LEU A 215 11.00 6.42 5.49
N VAL A 216 11.53 5.37 6.13
CA VAL A 216 11.62 4.03 5.51
C VAL A 216 10.24 3.53 5.09
N SER A 217 9.25 3.62 5.99
CA SER A 217 7.88 3.21 5.68
C SER A 217 7.30 3.96 4.49
N MET A 218 7.46 5.28 4.47
CA MET A 218 6.96 6.18 3.44
C MET A 218 7.58 5.85 2.07
N LEU A 219 8.90 5.79 1.99
CA LEU A 219 9.62 5.61 0.73
C LEU A 219 9.45 4.19 0.16
N VAL A 220 9.47 3.16 1.02
CA VAL A 220 9.24 1.77 0.59
C VAL A 220 7.82 1.61 0.04
N LEU A 221 6.80 2.18 0.70
CA LEU A 221 5.43 2.06 0.22
C LEU A 221 5.21 2.85 -1.08
N ALA A 222 5.78 4.04 -1.19
CA ALA A 222 5.73 4.81 -2.43
C ALA A 222 6.40 4.06 -3.60
N ALA A 223 7.54 3.39 -3.38
CA ALA A 223 8.19 2.58 -4.40
C ALA A 223 7.31 1.40 -4.85
N VAL A 224 6.63 0.73 -3.91
CA VAL A 224 5.67 -0.33 -4.22
C VAL A 224 4.54 0.19 -5.11
N ASP A 225 3.97 1.35 -4.77
CA ASP A 225 2.88 1.95 -5.54
C ASP A 225 3.33 2.44 -6.92
N LEU A 226 4.52 3.03 -7.02
CA LEU A 226 5.09 3.46 -8.31
C LEU A 226 5.26 2.25 -9.24
N ILE A 227 5.79 1.13 -8.78
CA ILE A 227 5.89 -0.09 -9.59
C ILE A 227 4.49 -0.55 -10.02
N GLN A 228 3.50 -0.54 -9.13
CA GLN A 228 2.14 -0.98 -9.44
C GLN A 228 1.48 -0.15 -10.53
N VAL A 229 1.77 1.15 -10.60
CA VAL A 229 1.16 2.10 -11.54
C VAL A 229 1.99 2.24 -12.81
N TYR A 230 3.32 2.26 -12.72
CA TYR A 230 4.19 2.51 -13.87
C TYR A 230 4.64 1.24 -14.62
N LEU A 231 4.49 0.04 -14.05
CA LEU A 231 4.75 -1.18 -14.80
C LEU A 231 3.78 -1.38 -15.97
N PRO A 232 2.45 -1.09 -15.84
CA PRO A 232 1.55 -0.97 -16.99
C PRO A 232 2.04 0.02 -18.07
N ALA A 233 2.46 1.22 -17.65
CA ALA A 233 2.97 2.22 -18.57
C ALA A 233 4.25 1.77 -19.30
N LEU A 234 5.19 1.13 -18.59
CA LEU A 234 6.36 0.48 -19.19
C LEU A 234 5.96 -0.64 -20.16
N GLY A 235 4.92 -1.40 -19.82
CA GLY A 235 4.36 -2.44 -20.68
C GLY A 235 3.90 -1.86 -22.01
N VAL A 236 3.18 -0.74 -21.99
CA VAL A 236 2.74 -0.02 -23.20
C VAL A 236 3.93 0.51 -24.01
N GLU A 237 4.90 1.18 -23.36
CA GLU A 237 6.11 1.65 -24.05
C GLU A 237 6.91 0.52 -24.73
N ARG A 238 6.96 -0.67 -24.11
CA ARG A 238 7.68 -1.85 -24.61
C ARG A 238 6.83 -2.82 -25.41
N GLN A 239 5.57 -2.48 -25.72
CA GLN A 239 4.63 -3.32 -26.45
C GLN A 239 4.45 -4.70 -25.83
N LEU A 240 4.49 -4.79 -24.48
CA LEU A 240 4.28 -6.03 -23.73
C LEU A 240 2.77 -6.31 -23.58
N PRO A 241 2.32 -7.56 -23.75
CA PRO A 241 0.95 -7.94 -23.46
C PRO A 241 0.57 -7.61 -22.01
N SER A 242 -0.63 -7.10 -21.80
CA SER A 242 -1.11 -6.73 -20.46
C SER A 242 -1.22 -7.94 -19.52
N SER A 243 -1.48 -9.13 -20.05
CA SER A 243 -1.41 -10.39 -19.28
C SER A 243 -0.01 -10.63 -18.69
N LEU A 244 1.04 -10.36 -19.47
CA LEU A 244 2.42 -10.48 -19.00
C LEU A 244 2.74 -9.45 -17.91
N VAL A 245 2.26 -8.21 -18.04
CA VAL A 245 2.37 -7.18 -17.00
C VAL A 245 1.68 -7.64 -15.72
N GLY A 246 0.49 -8.23 -15.84
CA GLY A 246 -0.23 -8.83 -14.71
C GLY A 246 0.56 -9.93 -14.00
N ILE A 247 1.16 -10.85 -14.76
CA ILE A 247 2.02 -11.92 -14.22
C ILE A 247 3.24 -11.33 -13.50
N LEU A 248 3.89 -10.34 -14.08
CA LEU A 248 5.05 -9.67 -13.49
C LEU A 248 4.70 -8.99 -12.14
N LEU A 249 3.55 -8.30 -12.08
CA LEU A 249 3.03 -7.70 -10.84
C LEU A 249 2.68 -8.79 -9.80
N ALA A 250 2.09 -9.91 -10.23
CA ALA A 250 1.77 -11.03 -9.35
C ALA A 250 3.04 -11.69 -8.77
N LEU A 251 4.06 -11.91 -9.59
CA LEU A 251 5.37 -12.43 -9.16
C LEU A 251 6.02 -11.51 -8.12
N ARG A 252 6.01 -10.20 -8.36
CA ARG A 252 6.49 -9.22 -7.39
C ARG A 252 5.72 -9.31 -6.06
N ALA A 253 4.39 -9.38 -6.12
CA ALA A 253 3.55 -9.45 -4.93
C ALA A 253 3.74 -10.77 -4.16
N ALA A 254 3.87 -11.90 -4.85
CA ALA A 254 4.19 -13.20 -4.25
C ALA A 254 5.56 -13.19 -3.57
N ALA A 255 6.57 -12.58 -4.19
CA ALA A 255 7.89 -12.41 -3.58
C ALA A 255 7.84 -11.53 -2.32
N THR A 256 7.03 -10.46 -2.34
CA THR A 256 6.75 -9.62 -1.15
C THR A 256 6.11 -10.44 -0.02
N MET A 257 5.17 -11.31 -0.34
CA MET A 257 4.53 -12.20 0.64
C MET A 257 5.55 -13.23 1.20
N ALA A 258 6.37 -13.81 0.33
CA ALA A 258 7.40 -14.78 0.73
C ALA A 258 8.43 -14.17 1.70
N SER A 259 8.83 -12.91 1.51
CA SER A 259 9.76 -12.23 2.41
C SER A 259 9.23 -12.11 3.84
N ARG A 260 7.91 -12.00 4.03
CA ARG A 260 7.25 -11.89 5.34
C ARG A 260 7.30 -13.22 6.12
N LEU A 261 7.28 -14.36 5.42
CA LEU A 261 7.41 -15.68 6.05
C LEU A 261 8.81 -15.91 6.64
N GLY A 262 9.85 -15.36 6.00
CA GLY A 262 11.24 -15.47 6.44
C GLY A 262 11.69 -14.37 7.40
N LEU A 263 10.87 -13.33 7.62
CA LEU A 263 11.28 -12.10 8.29
C LEU A 263 11.87 -12.31 9.67
N ALA A 264 11.24 -13.12 10.52
CA ALA A 264 11.71 -13.40 11.88
C ALA A 264 13.12 -14.02 11.87
N ARG A 265 13.38 -14.99 10.97
CA ARG A 265 14.70 -15.63 10.84
C ARG A 265 15.75 -14.65 10.31
N MET A 266 15.38 -13.83 9.32
CA MET A 266 16.29 -12.81 8.76
C MET A 266 16.64 -11.75 9.81
N THR A 267 15.64 -11.29 10.58
CA THR A 267 15.85 -10.31 11.66
C THR A 267 16.74 -10.89 12.78
N ALA A 268 16.54 -12.16 13.16
CA ALA A 268 17.36 -12.83 14.16
C ALA A 268 18.83 -12.98 13.71
N ARG A 269 19.08 -13.18 12.42
CA ARG A 269 20.46 -13.37 11.89
C ARG A 269 21.20 -12.07 11.59
N LEU A 270 20.52 -11.08 11.04
CA LEU A 270 21.13 -9.86 10.51
C LEU A 270 20.91 -8.64 11.41
N GLY A 271 19.95 -8.70 12.35
CA GLY A 271 19.45 -7.54 13.06
C GLY A 271 18.55 -6.65 12.20
N ARG A 272 17.67 -5.86 12.86
CA ARG A 272 16.67 -5.03 12.16
C ARG A 272 17.32 -3.97 11.28
N ASN A 273 18.31 -3.27 11.80
CA ASN A 273 18.90 -2.12 11.11
C ASN A 273 19.64 -2.53 9.84
N ARG A 274 20.49 -3.55 9.92
CA ARG A 274 21.20 -4.09 8.75
C ARG A 274 20.23 -4.64 7.72
N LEU A 275 19.16 -5.30 8.17
CA LEU A 275 18.18 -5.89 7.28
C LEU A 275 17.40 -4.81 6.50
N VAL A 276 17.04 -3.68 7.15
CA VAL A 276 16.39 -2.54 6.47
C VAL A 276 17.32 -1.93 5.44
N VAL A 277 18.59 -1.68 5.80
CA VAL A 277 19.58 -1.09 4.88
C VAL A 277 19.82 -2.00 3.67
N LEU A 278 20.10 -3.29 3.91
CA LEU A 278 20.34 -4.26 2.83
C LEU A 278 19.11 -4.41 1.92
N SER A 279 17.90 -4.48 2.50
CA SER A 279 16.68 -4.59 1.71
C SER A 279 16.45 -3.35 0.85
N ALA A 280 16.75 -2.14 1.36
CA ALA A 280 16.63 -0.91 0.58
C ALA A 280 17.66 -0.85 -0.56
N LEU A 281 18.90 -1.27 -0.34
CA LEU A 281 19.95 -1.34 -1.37
C LEU A 281 19.61 -2.35 -2.46
N VAL A 282 19.17 -3.55 -2.08
CA VAL A 282 18.75 -4.60 -3.03
C VAL A 282 17.54 -4.13 -3.84
N ALA A 283 16.56 -3.52 -3.18
CA ALA A 283 15.39 -2.97 -3.85
C ALA A 283 15.77 -1.86 -4.85
N ALA A 284 16.69 -0.96 -4.46
CA ALA A 284 17.18 0.11 -5.34
C ALA A 284 17.82 -0.47 -6.61
N GLY A 285 18.73 -1.44 -6.47
CA GLY A 285 19.35 -2.10 -7.61
C GLY A 285 18.34 -2.80 -8.52
N ALA A 286 17.40 -3.55 -7.92
CA ALA A 286 16.37 -4.24 -8.67
C ALA A 286 15.44 -3.26 -9.42
N VAL A 287 15.04 -2.15 -8.79
CA VAL A 287 14.20 -1.12 -9.43
C VAL A 287 14.96 -0.40 -10.55
N ALA A 288 16.27 -0.15 -10.39
CA ALA A 288 17.09 0.46 -11.46
C ALA A 288 17.10 -0.41 -12.73
N VAL A 289 17.13 -1.74 -12.60
CA VAL A 289 17.07 -2.67 -13.74
C VAL A 289 15.79 -2.48 -14.57
N LEU A 290 14.66 -2.07 -13.96
CA LEU A 290 13.41 -1.85 -14.69
C LEU A 290 13.51 -0.70 -15.71
N ALA A 291 14.43 0.25 -15.48
CA ALA A 291 14.69 1.35 -16.41
C ALA A 291 15.44 0.90 -17.68
N LEU A 292 16.13 -0.23 -17.63
CA LEU A 292 16.99 -0.71 -18.71
C LEU A 292 16.19 -1.53 -19.75
N PRO A 293 16.58 -1.51 -21.03
CA PRO A 293 15.95 -2.31 -22.09
C PRO A 293 16.43 -3.77 -22.01
N VAL A 294 16.10 -4.45 -20.91
CA VAL A 294 16.51 -5.84 -20.64
C VAL A 294 15.46 -6.84 -21.12
N PRO A 295 15.87 -8.11 -21.40
CA PRO A 295 14.96 -9.20 -21.69
C PRO A 295 13.95 -9.42 -20.56
N ILE A 296 12.77 -9.94 -20.92
CA ILE A 296 11.61 -10.12 -20.00
C ILE A 296 11.95 -11.00 -18.79
N LEU A 297 12.84 -11.99 -18.94
CA LEU A 297 13.28 -12.83 -17.84
C LEU A 297 14.09 -12.05 -16.81
N ILE A 298 14.94 -11.13 -17.23
CA ILE A 298 15.72 -10.25 -16.35
C ILE A 298 14.78 -9.26 -15.66
N LEU A 299 13.80 -8.71 -16.39
CA LEU A 299 12.77 -7.84 -15.83
C LEU A 299 11.97 -8.57 -14.73
N GLY A 300 11.55 -9.81 -15.01
CA GLY A 300 10.85 -10.67 -14.06
C GLY A 300 11.70 -10.99 -12.81
N ALA A 301 12.96 -11.35 -13.00
CA ALA A 301 13.90 -11.61 -11.90
C ALA A 301 14.11 -10.35 -11.04
N ALA A 302 14.27 -9.18 -11.65
CA ALA A 302 14.37 -7.90 -10.95
C ALA A 302 13.12 -7.61 -10.12
N LEU A 303 11.91 -7.86 -10.66
CA LEU A 303 10.66 -7.69 -9.93
C LEU A 303 10.51 -8.66 -8.75
N VAL A 304 10.96 -9.92 -8.88
CA VAL A 304 10.98 -10.89 -7.78
C VAL A 304 11.95 -10.44 -6.69
N VAL A 305 13.19 -10.10 -7.04
CA VAL A 305 14.21 -9.64 -6.09
C VAL A 305 13.77 -8.33 -5.42
N GLY A 306 13.30 -7.36 -6.20
CA GLY A 306 12.80 -6.07 -5.70
C GLY A 306 11.56 -6.24 -4.82
N GLY A 307 10.61 -7.11 -5.23
CA GLY A 307 9.41 -7.43 -4.46
C GLY A 307 9.74 -8.06 -3.11
N PHE A 308 10.65 -9.02 -3.08
CA PHE A 308 11.14 -9.63 -1.84
C PHE A 308 11.77 -8.59 -0.92
N ALA A 309 12.66 -7.75 -1.43
CA ALA A 309 13.34 -6.71 -0.66
C ALA A 309 12.36 -5.64 -0.13
N LEU A 310 11.46 -5.13 -0.98
CA LEU A 310 10.45 -4.13 -0.58
C LEU A 310 9.45 -4.69 0.45
N GLY A 311 9.22 -6.01 0.48
CA GLY A 311 8.35 -6.66 1.46
C GLY A 311 8.83 -6.55 2.91
N ILE A 312 10.12 -6.33 3.12
CA ILE A 312 10.79 -6.32 4.43
C ILE A 312 10.57 -4.98 5.17
N GLY A 313 10.65 -3.85 4.47
CA GLY A 313 10.69 -2.52 5.08
C GLY A 313 9.41 -2.14 5.86
N GLN A 314 8.24 -2.54 5.38
CA GLN A 314 6.97 -2.19 6.03
C GLN A 314 6.81 -2.84 7.42
N PRO A 315 6.92 -4.17 7.60
CA PRO A 315 6.76 -4.78 8.92
C PRO A 315 7.87 -4.33 9.90
N LEU A 316 9.11 -4.16 9.43
CA LEU A 316 10.19 -3.69 10.30
C LEU A 316 9.96 -2.27 10.80
N SER A 317 9.51 -1.35 9.93
CA SER A 317 9.17 0.01 10.35
C SER A 317 8.01 0.03 11.36
N MET A 318 7.01 -0.86 11.24
CA MET A 318 5.95 -1.00 12.25
C MET A 318 6.51 -1.43 13.61
N SER A 319 7.39 -2.43 13.62
CA SER A 319 8.03 -2.89 14.84
C SER A 319 8.85 -1.80 15.51
N VAL A 320 9.65 -1.04 14.75
CA VAL A 320 10.44 0.08 15.31
C VAL A 320 9.52 1.14 15.90
N VAL A 321 8.45 1.53 15.18
CA VAL A 321 7.46 2.51 15.68
C VAL A 321 6.82 2.03 16.97
N THR A 322 6.38 0.76 17.02
CA THR A 322 5.70 0.20 18.19
C THR A 322 6.63 0.13 19.43
N LEU A 323 7.90 -0.23 19.23
CA LEU A 323 8.88 -0.36 20.30
C LEU A 323 9.38 1.00 20.81
N THR A 324 9.37 2.03 19.96
CA THR A 324 9.87 3.38 20.27
C THR A 324 8.77 4.30 20.81
N ALA A 325 7.51 4.00 20.52
CA ALA A 325 6.38 4.84 20.93
C ALA A 325 6.22 4.84 22.45
N PRO A 326 5.93 6.01 23.08
CA PRO A 326 5.59 6.09 24.50
C PRO A 326 4.38 5.20 24.84
N ARG A 327 4.36 4.63 26.05
CA ARG A 327 3.21 3.86 26.56
C ARG A 327 1.92 4.70 26.48
N GLY A 328 0.87 4.16 25.89
CA GLY A 328 -0.39 4.86 25.66
C GLY A 328 -0.40 5.79 24.43
N ALA A 329 0.64 5.81 23.59
CA ALA A 329 0.72 6.59 22.36
C ALA A 329 0.98 5.71 21.11
N THR A 330 1.03 4.40 21.25
CA THR A 330 1.38 3.49 20.14
C THR A 330 0.45 3.66 18.94
N ALA A 331 -0.88 3.75 19.16
CA ALA A 331 -1.86 3.94 18.09
C ALA A 331 -1.69 5.32 17.41
N THR A 332 -1.40 6.37 18.16
CA THR A 332 -1.10 7.70 17.63
C THR A 332 0.11 7.66 16.68
N TRP A 333 1.19 6.97 17.05
CA TRP A 333 2.39 6.87 16.24
C TRP A 333 2.22 5.95 15.02
N LEU A 334 1.46 4.88 15.16
CA LEU A 334 1.06 4.06 14.00
C LEU A 334 0.16 4.86 13.05
N GLY A 335 -0.73 5.71 13.58
CA GLY A 335 -1.52 6.66 12.79
C GLY A 335 -0.63 7.67 12.05
N LEU A 336 0.36 8.26 12.73
CA LEU A 336 1.31 9.17 12.07
C LEU A 336 2.13 8.47 10.99
N ARG A 337 2.49 7.19 11.20
CA ARG A 337 3.12 6.37 10.17
C ARG A 337 2.23 6.21 8.94
N LEU A 338 0.93 5.96 9.13
CA LEU A 338 -0.01 5.90 8.01
C LEU A 338 -0.12 7.24 7.28
N THR A 339 -0.14 8.36 8.01
CA THR A 339 -0.12 9.70 7.42
C THR A 339 1.15 9.92 6.59
N ALA A 340 2.33 9.57 7.13
CA ALA A 340 3.59 9.63 6.38
C ALA A 340 3.55 8.77 5.11
N ASN A 341 3.01 7.55 5.20
CA ASN A 341 2.81 6.69 4.04
C ASN A 341 1.91 7.34 2.97
N ARG A 342 0.81 7.96 3.38
CA ARG A 342 -0.09 8.68 2.45
C ARG A 342 0.57 9.91 1.83
N LEU A 343 1.39 10.61 2.61
CA LEU A 343 2.20 11.71 2.07
C LEU A 343 3.16 11.20 0.98
N GLY A 344 3.87 10.10 1.24
CA GLY A 344 4.74 9.47 0.25
C GLY A 344 3.99 9.01 -1.00
N GLN A 345 2.83 8.35 -0.82
CA GLN A 345 1.97 7.89 -1.91
C GLN A 345 1.37 9.04 -2.76
N SER A 346 1.26 10.24 -2.21
CA SER A 346 0.75 11.42 -2.89
C SER A 346 1.87 12.27 -3.51
N ALA A 347 2.86 12.67 -2.70
CA ALA A 347 3.90 13.60 -3.12
C ALA A 347 4.95 12.95 -4.05
N ILE A 348 5.39 11.72 -3.74
CA ILE A 348 6.47 11.09 -4.52
C ILE A 348 6.02 10.78 -5.95
N PRO A 349 4.85 10.16 -6.22
CA PRO A 349 4.38 9.96 -7.57
C PRO A 349 4.13 11.25 -8.34
N ALA A 350 3.69 12.33 -7.67
CA ALA A 350 3.50 13.62 -8.32
C ALA A 350 4.84 14.24 -8.78
N VAL A 351 5.87 14.17 -7.94
CA VAL A 351 7.23 14.62 -8.30
C VAL A 351 7.82 13.76 -9.41
N VAL A 352 7.67 12.44 -9.29
CA VAL A 352 8.17 11.49 -10.29
C VAL A 352 7.46 11.65 -11.63
N ALA A 353 6.14 11.96 -11.64
CA ALA A 353 5.41 12.25 -12.86
C ALA A 353 6.00 13.46 -13.61
N ALA A 354 6.41 14.50 -12.89
CA ALA A 354 7.10 15.66 -13.49
C ALA A 354 8.46 15.28 -14.11
N VAL A 355 9.24 14.42 -13.48
CA VAL A 355 10.50 13.88 -14.04
C VAL A 355 10.21 13.00 -15.26
N ALA A 356 9.22 12.12 -15.15
CA ALA A 356 8.85 11.19 -16.21
C ALA A 356 8.35 11.86 -17.49
N SER A 357 7.73 13.04 -17.39
CA SER A 357 7.29 13.81 -18.56
C SER A 357 8.44 14.20 -19.48
N VAL A 358 9.68 14.28 -18.95
CA VAL A 358 10.90 14.62 -19.70
C VAL A 358 11.74 13.39 -20.03
N THR A 359 11.77 12.38 -19.14
CA THR A 359 12.70 11.25 -19.22
C THR A 359 12.02 9.92 -19.57
N GLY A 360 10.69 9.91 -19.76
CA GLY A 360 9.90 8.68 -19.97
C GLY A 360 9.80 7.81 -18.72
N VAL A 361 9.21 6.63 -18.86
CA VAL A 361 8.98 5.70 -17.72
C VAL A 361 10.28 5.17 -17.12
N GLY A 362 11.36 5.07 -17.92
CA GLY A 362 12.67 4.70 -17.39
C GLY A 362 13.17 5.63 -16.30
N GLY A 363 12.98 6.95 -16.47
CA GLY A 363 13.34 7.96 -15.48
C GLY A 363 12.59 7.82 -14.16
N VAL A 364 11.35 7.32 -14.18
CA VAL A 364 10.57 6.99 -12.97
C VAL A 364 11.30 5.96 -12.11
N PHE A 365 11.73 4.87 -12.74
CA PHE A 365 12.40 3.78 -12.02
C PHE A 365 13.77 4.20 -11.50
N LEU A 366 14.53 5.02 -12.25
CA LEU A 366 15.81 5.58 -11.78
C LEU A 366 15.60 6.52 -10.59
N THR A 367 14.61 7.41 -10.64
CA THR A 367 14.30 8.33 -9.53
C THR A 367 13.83 7.55 -8.30
N THR A 368 13.01 6.50 -8.49
CA THR A 368 12.57 5.61 -7.42
C THR A 368 13.75 4.86 -6.80
N SER A 369 14.68 4.37 -7.62
CA SER A 369 15.92 3.73 -7.17
C SER A 369 16.77 4.70 -6.34
N ALA A 370 16.97 5.93 -6.79
CA ALA A 370 17.69 6.98 -6.03
C ALA A 370 17.01 7.26 -4.67
N GLY A 371 15.68 7.31 -4.63
CA GLY A 371 14.92 7.44 -3.38
C GLY A 371 15.14 6.26 -2.43
N LEU A 372 15.22 5.04 -2.94
CA LEU A 372 15.52 3.85 -2.14
C LEU A 372 16.98 3.84 -1.63
N LEU A 373 17.95 4.33 -2.42
CA LEU A 373 19.34 4.54 -1.96
C LEU A 373 19.40 5.57 -0.83
N ALA A 374 18.68 6.69 -0.97
CA ALA A 374 18.55 7.68 0.10
C ALA A 374 17.91 7.08 1.35
N THR A 375 16.93 6.15 1.19
CA THR A 375 16.32 5.39 2.29
C THR A 375 17.36 4.52 3.00
N ALA A 376 18.23 3.83 2.26
CA ALA A 376 19.30 3.01 2.84
C ALA A 376 20.28 3.88 3.64
N GLY A 377 20.68 5.04 3.12
CA GLY A 377 21.52 6.00 3.81
C GLY A 377 20.87 6.53 5.10
N THR A 378 19.61 7.00 5.02
CA THR A 378 18.88 7.50 6.18
C THR A 378 18.66 6.42 7.24
N ALA A 379 18.31 5.19 6.82
CA ALA A 379 18.17 4.06 7.73
C ALA A 379 19.49 3.73 8.43
N HIS A 380 20.61 3.75 7.69
CA HIS A 380 21.93 3.54 8.27
C HIS A 380 22.23 4.55 9.37
N PHE A 381 22.00 5.85 9.11
CA PHE A 381 22.31 6.92 10.08
C PHE A 381 21.29 7.04 11.23
N LEU A 382 19.99 6.87 10.93
CA LEU A 382 18.94 7.17 11.92
C LEU A 382 18.55 5.97 12.78
N LEU A 383 18.79 4.74 12.31
CA LEU A 383 18.50 3.52 13.06
C LEU A 383 19.73 2.95 13.79
N GLN A 384 20.94 3.52 13.66
CA GLN A 384 22.10 3.14 14.42
C GLN A 384 21.89 3.51 15.90
N GLY A 385 21.97 2.55 16.79
CA GLY A 385 21.84 2.78 18.24
C GLY A 385 21.31 1.57 19.03
N ASP A 386 21.42 0.37 18.46
CA ASP A 386 21.29 -0.90 19.19
C ASP A 386 22.64 -1.59 19.25
#